data_aa7ffee36c6adf60b7aa001c4b75ab70
#
_entry.id   aa7ffee36c6adf60b7aa001c4b75ab70
#
_cell.length_a   1.000
_cell.length_b   1.000
_cell.length_c   1.000
_cell.angle_alpha   90.00
_cell.angle_beta   90.00
_cell.angle_gamma   90.00
#
_symmetry.space_group_name_H-M   'P 1'
#
loop_
_entity.id
_entity.type
_entity.pdbx_description
1 polymer ?
#
loop_
_entity_poly.entity_id
_entity_poly.type
_entity_poly.pdbx_seq_one_letter_code
_entity_poly.pdbx_strand_id
1 'polypeptide(L)'
;MAAPRSCALWSYCGRRWSRLMRCCELPGLRSSWPGGPLGARQLSQEKQATETHFGFETVSEEEKGGKVYHVFESVAKKYDVMNDMMSLGIHRIWKDLLLWKMRPFPGTQLLDVAGGTGLAWVLGDAEELPFDDDKFDVYTIAFGIRNVTHIDQALQEAHRVLKPGGRFLCLEFSQVNNPLISRLYDLYSFQVIPVLGEVIAGDWKSYQYLVESIRQFPPQEEFKEMIEDAGFEKVTYESLTSGIVAIHSGFKL
;
A
#
# COMPACT_ATOMS: atom_id res chain seq x y z
N MET A 1 1.50 -14.58 23.62
CA MET A 1 1.33 -14.95 22.20
C MET A 1 1.10 -13.65 21.47
N ALA A 2 2.08 -13.18 20.70
CA ALA A 2 1.97 -11.93 19.99
C ALA A 2 1.03 -12.11 18.79
N ALA A 3 0.06 -11.20 18.62
CA ALA A 3 -0.82 -11.18 17.47
C ALA A 3 0.00 -10.94 16.18
N PRO A 4 -0.36 -11.56 15.05
CA PRO A 4 0.34 -11.32 13.79
C PRO A 4 0.02 -9.90 13.34
N ARG A 5 1.05 -9.07 13.24
CA ARG A 5 0.98 -7.74 12.61
C ARG A 5 0.68 -7.91 11.13
N SER A 6 -0.17 -7.05 10.60
CA SER A 6 -0.74 -7.17 9.26
C SER A 6 0.32 -7.18 8.17
N CYS A 7 0.32 -8.22 7.37
CA CYS A 7 1.13 -8.35 6.18
C CYS A 7 0.23 -8.38 4.96
N ALA A 8 0.21 -7.32 4.18
CA ALA A 8 -0.47 -7.30 2.90
C ALA A 8 0.50 -7.74 1.80
N LEU A 9 0.44 -9.02 1.43
CA LEU A 9 1.17 -9.58 0.31
C LEU A 9 0.25 -9.64 -0.91
N TRP A 10 0.55 -8.90 -1.96
CA TRP A 10 -0.21 -8.93 -3.20
C TRP A 10 0.66 -9.11 -4.43
N SER A 11 0.28 -10.11 -5.22
CA SER A 11 0.97 -10.49 -6.44
C SER A 11 0.18 -10.13 -7.68
N TYR A 12 0.76 -9.39 -8.60
CA TYR A 12 0.49 -9.55 -10.01
C TYR A 12 1.75 -9.29 -10.85
N CYS A 13 2.25 -10.33 -11.48
CA CYS A 13 3.24 -10.21 -12.55
C CYS A 13 2.65 -10.78 -13.83
N GLY A 14 2.18 -9.90 -14.72
CA GLY A 14 1.97 -10.30 -16.11
C GLY A 14 3.31 -10.69 -16.74
N ARG A 15 3.32 -11.67 -17.66
CA ARG A 15 4.53 -12.29 -18.29
C ARG A 15 5.54 -11.32 -18.92
N ARG A 16 5.34 -10.02 -18.86
CA ARG A 16 6.26 -8.98 -19.35
C ARG A 16 7.33 -8.55 -18.34
N TRP A 17 7.11 -8.76 -17.03
CA TRP A 17 8.02 -8.32 -15.97
C TRP A 17 9.29 -9.16 -15.85
N SER A 18 9.24 -10.42 -16.25
CA SER A 18 10.37 -11.35 -16.10
C SER A 18 11.61 -11.02 -16.93
N ARG A 19 11.54 -10.06 -17.87
CA ARG A 19 12.69 -9.70 -18.71
C ARG A 19 13.48 -8.47 -18.24
N LEU A 20 12.93 -7.63 -17.37
CA LEU A 20 13.57 -6.39 -16.92
C LEU A 20 14.24 -6.46 -15.54
N MET A 21 13.94 -7.48 -14.74
CA MET A 21 14.47 -7.61 -13.37
C MET A 21 15.49 -8.78 -13.21
N ARG A 22 16.47 -8.82 -14.09
CA ARG A 22 17.66 -9.65 -13.81
C ARG A 22 18.77 -8.74 -13.30
N CYS A 23 18.78 -8.46 -12.04
CA CYS A 23 19.98 -8.09 -11.28
C CYS A 23 19.59 -7.55 -9.90
N CYS A 24 19.63 -8.40 -8.90
CA CYS A 24 20.10 -8.07 -7.55
C CYS A 24 20.14 -9.37 -6.74
N GLU A 25 21.22 -10.13 -6.92
CA GLU A 25 21.62 -11.14 -5.95
C GLU A 25 22.38 -10.41 -4.84
N LEU A 26 21.82 -10.43 -3.64
CA LEU A 26 22.55 -10.05 -2.43
C LEU A 26 23.23 -11.30 -1.86
N PRO A 27 24.56 -11.33 -1.70
CA PRO A 27 25.23 -12.42 -0.99
C PRO A 27 25.15 -12.18 0.53
N GLY A 28 24.51 -13.13 1.24
CA GLY A 28 24.85 -13.49 2.60
C GLY A 28 24.26 -12.66 3.74
N LEU A 29 23.03 -12.96 4.16
CA LEU A 29 22.58 -12.67 5.51
C LEU A 29 22.34 -13.98 6.27
N ARG A 30 23.34 -14.40 7.06
CA ARG A 30 23.15 -15.42 8.10
C ARG A 30 22.57 -14.75 9.34
N SER A 31 21.39 -15.22 9.75
CA SER A 31 20.77 -14.87 11.02
C SER A 31 21.55 -15.49 12.18
N SER A 32 22.07 -14.67 13.09
CA SER A 32 22.48 -15.08 14.43
C SER A 32 21.86 -14.15 15.46
N TRP A 33 20.88 -14.65 16.19
CA TRP A 33 20.30 -13.96 17.34
C TRP A 33 20.96 -14.48 18.62
N PRO A 34 21.48 -13.61 19.52
CA PRO A 34 21.79 -14.01 20.88
C PRO A 34 20.57 -13.70 21.78
N GLY A 35 19.96 -14.75 22.32
CA GLY A 35 18.96 -14.63 23.38
C GLY A 35 19.62 -14.32 24.73
N GLY A 36 19.01 -13.36 25.45
CA GLY A 36 19.26 -13.14 26.89
C GLY A 36 17.99 -12.60 27.55
N PRO A 37 17.59 -13.09 28.73
CA PRO A 37 16.37 -12.66 29.38
C PRO A 37 16.64 -11.39 30.21
N LEU A 38 15.91 -10.32 29.95
CA LEU A 38 15.84 -9.17 30.83
C LEU A 38 14.46 -9.01 31.44
N GLY A 39 14.48 -8.80 32.75
CA GLY A 39 13.43 -8.89 33.71
C GLY A 39 12.19 -8.07 33.45
N ALA A 40 11.07 -8.70 33.77
CA ALA A 40 9.75 -8.09 33.81
C ALA A 40 9.69 -6.98 34.86
N ARG A 41 9.49 -5.74 34.42
CA ARG A 41 8.87 -4.69 35.24
C ARG A 41 7.46 -4.48 34.68
N GLN A 42 6.48 -5.03 35.40
CA GLN A 42 5.08 -4.68 35.24
C GLN A 42 4.91 -3.20 35.57
N LEU A 43 4.70 -2.38 34.55
CA LEU A 43 3.97 -1.14 34.65
C LEU A 43 2.67 -1.34 33.87
N SER A 44 1.60 -1.58 34.60
CA SER A 44 0.24 -1.52 34.10
C SER A 44 -0.09 -0.05 33.80
N GLN A 45 0.30 0.42 32.62
CA GLN A 45 -0.36 1.53 31.97
C GLN A 45 -1.53 0.91 31.19
N GLU A 46 -2.75 1.24 31.59
CA GLU A 46 -3.94 1.08 30.74
C GLU A 46 -3.62 1.87 29.46
N LYS A 47 -3.25 1.15 28.39
CA LYS A 47 -3.21 1.71 27.05
C LYS A 47 -4.66 2.06 26.71
N GLN A 48 -4.99 3.33 26.68
CA GLN A 48 -6.17 3.80 25.99
C GLN A 48 -6.11 3.17 24.59
N ALA A 49 -7.11 2.33 24.26
CA ALA A 49 -7.24 1.76 22.93
C ALA A 49 -7.43 2.92 21.95
N THR A 50 -6.42 3.18 21.12
CA THR A 50 -6.50 4.20 20.09
C THR A 50 -7.46 3.70 19.02
N GLU A 51 -8.42 4.53 18.62
CA GLU A 51 -9.44 4.19 17.63
C GLU A 51 -8.96 4.59 16.23
N THR A 52 -9.27 3.75 15.26
CA THR A 52 -8.99 3.97 13.84
C THR A 52 -10.18 3.52 12.99
N HIS A 53 -10.06 3.59 11.67
CA HIS A 53 -11.15 3.25 10.76
C HIS A 53 -10.85 1.97 9.95
N PHE A 54 -11.88 1.13 9.82
CA PHE A 54 -11.92 0.01 8.90
C PHE A 54 -13.14 0.19 7.98
N GLY A 55 -12.93 0.81 6.81
CA GLY A 55 -14.03 1.35 6.04
C GLY A 55 -14.74 2.43 6.87
N PHE A 56 -16.07 2.41 6.94
CA PHE A 56 -16.86 3.34 7.76
C PHE A 56 -17.04 2.89 9.22
N GLU A 57 -16.49 1.73 9.59
CA GLU A 57 -16.53 1.20 10.94
C GLU A 57 -15.38 1.76 11.78
N THR A 58 -15.66 2.25 12.99
CA THR A 58 -14.62 2.59 13.97
C THR A 58 -14.17 1.32 14.67
N VAL A 59 -12.86 1.07 14.67
CA VAL A 59 -12.23 -0.13 15.26
C VAL A 59 -11.01 0.27 16.06
N SER A 60 -10.54 -0.62 16.95
CA SER A 60 -9.25 -0.41 17.59
C SER A 60 -8.09 -0.64 16.61
N GLU A 61 -6.97 0.06 16.80
CA GLU A 61 -5.77 -0.12 15.98
C GLU A 61 -5.28 -1.57 15.98
N GLU A 62 -5.40 -2.26 17.12
CA GLU A 62 -5.00 -3.67 17.26
C GLU A 62 -5.86 -4.60 16.39
N GLU A 63 -7.15 -4.28 16.21
CA GLU A 63 -8.08 -5.07 15.39
C GLU A 63 -7.98 -4.79 13.90
N LYS A 64 -7.62 -3.55 13.50
CA LYS A 64 -7.58 -3.14 12.09
C LYS A 64 -6.69 -4.05 11.27
N GLY A 65 -5.47 -4.31 11.73
CA GLY A 65 -4.53 -5.18 11.03
C GLY A 65 -5.07 -6.58 10.77
N GLY A 66 -5.74 -7.19 11.76
CA GLY A 66 -6.38 -8.50 11.62
C GLY A 66 -7.53 -8.49 10.62
N LYS A 67 -8.40 -7.48 10.68
CA LYS A 67 -9.52 -7.32 9.73
C LYS A 67 -9.03 -7.13 8.29
N VAL A 68 -8.02 -6.28 8.08
CA VAL A 68 -7.39 -6.06 6.76
C VAL A 68 -6.79 -7.37 6.23
N TYR A 69 -6.06 -8.11 7.06
CA TYR A 69 -5.52 -9.42 6.66
C TYR A 69 -6.61 -10.39 6.18
N HIS A 70 -7.71 -10.50 6.91
CA HIS A 70 -8.83 -11.38 6.53
C HIS A 70 -9.49 -10.97 5.20
N VAL A 71 -9.64 -9.66 4.96
CA VAL A 71 -10.13 -9.16 3.66
C VAL A 71 -9.24 -9.66 2.53
N PHE A 72 -7.94 -9.48 2.67
CA PHE A 72 -7.01 -9.87 1.62
C PHE A 72 -6.91 -11.40 1.44
N GLU A 73 -6.97 -12.18 2.51
CA GLU A 73 -6.99 -13.63 2.44
C GLU A 73 -8.23 -14.14 1.70
N SER A 74 -9.41 -13.57 1.96
CA SER A 74 -10.67 -13.99 1.36
C SER A 74 -10.71 -13.74 -0.15
N VAL A 75 -10.18 -12.60 -0.60
CA VAL A 75 -10.23 -12.21 -2.02
C VAL A 75 -9.06 -12.76 -2.85
N ALA A 76 -8.00 -13.28 -2.21
CA ALA A 76 -6.74 -13.67 -2.87
C ALA A 76 -6.92 -14.55 -4.11
N LYS A 77 -7.79 -15.55 -4.05
CA LYS A 77 -8.00 -16.52 -5.15
C LYS A 77 -8.64 -15.94 -6.42
N LYS A 78 -9.42 -14.85 -6.28
CA LYS A 78 -10.20 -14.24 -7.36
C LYS A 78 -9.79 -12.79 -7.63
N TYR A 79 -8.71 -12.36 -7.02
CA TYR A 79 -8.26 -10.97 -7.03
C TYR A 79 -8.08 -10.39 -8.43
N ASP A 80 -7.36 -11.10 -9.30
CA ASP A 80 -7.09 -10.61 -10.65
C ASP A 80 -8.36 -10.48 -11.48
N VAL A 81 -9.26 -11.48 -11.38
CA VAL A 81 -10.55 -11.46 -12.07
C VAL A 81 -11.39 -10.29 -11.59
N MET A 82 -11.45 -10.05 -10.28
CA MET A 82 -12.20 -8.94 -9.73
C MET A 82 -11.61 -7.59 -10.12
N ASN A 83 -10.29 -7.43 -10.05
CA ASN A 83 -9.64 -6.20 -10.49
C ASN A 83 -9.88 -5.92 -11.98
N ASP A 84 -9.80 -6.94 -12.85
CA ASP A 84 -10.14 -6.81 -14.27
C ASP A 84 -11.60 -6.40 -14.46
N MET A 85 -12.53 -7.01 -13.74
CA MET A 85 -13.96 -6.70 -13.84
C MET A 85 -14.29 -5.30 -13.32
N MET A 86 -13.80 -4.94 -12.13
CA MET A 86 -14.07 -3.63 -11.51
C MET A 86 -13.44 -2.46 -12.28
N SER A 87 -12.29 -2.67 -12.89
CA SER A 87 -11.57 -1.62 -13.62
C SER A 87 -11.66 -1.73 -15.14
N LEU A 88 -12.36 -2.73 -15.67
CA LEU A 88 -12.32 -3.08 -17.11
C LEU A 88 -10.88 -3.24 -17.63
N GLY A 89 -9.99 -3.75 -16.78
CA GLY A 89 -8.57 -3.94 -17.08
C GLY A 89 -7.70 -2.67 -17.03
N ILE A 90 -8.28 -1.49 -16.77
CA ILE A 90 -7.55 -0.21 -16.76
C ILE A 90 -6.48 -0.19 -15.63
N HIS A 91 -6.69 -0.91 -14.52
CA HIS A 91 -5.69 -1.00 -13.45
C HIS A 91 -4.30 -1.48 -13.93
N ARG A 92 -4.24 -2.24 -15.02
CA ARG A 92 -2.99 -2.67 -15.65
C ARG A 92 -2.25 -1.50 -16.28
N ILE A 93 -3.00 -0.60 -16.94
CA ILE A 93 -2.45 0.62 -17.54
C ILE A 93 -1.91 1.55 -16.45
N TRP A 94 -2.60 1.69 -15.32
CA TRP A 94 -2.12 2.49 -14.20
C TRP A 94 -0.79 1.97 -13.65
N LYS A 95 -0.64 0.65 -13.52
CA LYS A 95 0.61 0.02 -13.08
C LYS A 95 1.73 0.19 -14.12
N ASP A 96 1.42 0.06 -15.42
CA ASP A 96 2.39 0.31 -16.50
C ASP A 96 2.88 1.77 -16.50
N LEU A 97 1.98 2.74 -16.22
CA LEU A 97 2.33 4.15 -16.06
C LEU A 97 3.24 4.41 -14.85
N LEU A 98 2.96 3.76 -13.72
CA LEU A 98 3.83 3.83 -12.53
C LEU A 98 5.24 3.36 -12.87
N LEU A 99 5.38 2.23 -13.57
CA LEU A 99 6.66 1.71 -14.03
C LEU A 99 7.36 2.66 -15.00
N TRP A 100 6.61 3.21 -15.93
CA TRP A 100 7.17 4.17 -16.88
C TRP A 100 7.69 5.43 -16.18
N LYS A 101 7.00 5.89 -15.14
CA LYS A 101 7.46 7.02 -14.31
C LYS A 101 8.66 6.67 -13.45
N MET A 102 8.73 5.46 -12.92
CA MET A 102 9.84 4.98 -12.10
C MET A 102 11.17 5.01 -12.89
N ARG A 103 11.16 4.59 -14.16
CA ARG A 103 12.35 4.53 -15.05
C ARG A 103 13.55 3.90 -14.37
N PRO A 104 13.46 2.65 -13.88
CA PRO A 104 14.57 2.00 -13.22
C PRO A 104 15.69 1.72 -14.23
N PHE A 105 16.93 1.86 -13.79
CA PHE A 105 18.11 1.50 -14.56
C PHE A 105 18.82 0.29 -13.91
N PRO A 106 19.70 -0.43 -14.63
CA PRO A 106 20.42 -1.55 -14.05
C PRO A 106 21.18 -1.17 -12.78
N GLY A 107 20.97 -1.91 -11.71
CA GLY A 107 21.57 -1.65 -10.39
C GLY A 107 20.67 -0.86 -9.41
N THR A 108 19.50 -0.36 -9.84
CA THR A 108 18.53 0.30 -8.94
C THR A 108 18.09 -0.66 -7.83
N GLN A 109 18.26 -0.24 -6.58
CA GLN A 109 17.72 -0.92 -5.40
C GLN A 109 16.28 -0.45 -5.20
N LEU A 110 15.31 -1.30 -5.54
CA LEU A 110 13.89 -1.02 -5.44
C LEU A 110 13.29 -1.74 -4.24
N LEU A 111 12.56 -1.01 -3.40
CA LEU A 111 11.64 -1.55 -2.42
C LEU A 111 10.20 -1.36 -2.91
N ASP A 112 9.47 -2.45 -3.14
CA ASP A 112 8.05 -2.42 -3.50
C ASP A 112 7.22 -2.92 -2.33
N VAL A 113 6.56 -2.03 -1.63
CA VAL A 113 5.74 -2.33 -0.45
C VAL A 113 4.33 -2.70 -0.90
N ALA A 114 3.82 -3.83 -0.40
CA ALA A 114 2.59 -4.45 -0.86
C ALA A 114 2.60 -4.87 -2.34
N GLY A 115 3.78 -5.09 -2.91
CA GLY A 115 4.01 -5.32 -4.35
C GLY A 115 3.68 -6.69 -4.90
N GLY A 116 3.26 -7.62 -4.08
CA GLY A 116 2.85 -8.94 -4.57
C GLY A 116 4.04 -9.87 -4.92
N THR A 117 4.30 -10.21 -6.17
CA THR A 117 5.39 -11.13 -6.59
C THR A 117 6.70 -10.40 -6.84
N GLY A 118 7.65 -10.49 -5.92
CA GLY A 118 9.01 -9.95 -6.03
C GLY A 118 10.09 -11.03 -6.19
N LEU A 119 11.33 -10.59 -6.38
CA LEU A 119 12.51 -11.49 -6.44
C LEU A 119 12.96 -11.95 -5.05
N ALA A 120 12.73 -11.14 -4.03
CA ALA A 120 12.98 -11.46 -2.64
C ALA A 120 11.83 -10.92 -1.78
N TRP A 121 11.38 -11.75 -0.84
CA TRP A 121 10.26 -11.42 0.04
C TRP A 121 10.77 -11.17 1.45
N VAL A 122 10.36 -10.05 2.03
CA VAL A 122 10.59 -9.74 3.44
C VAL A 122 9.24 -9.46 4.07
N LEU A 123 8.92 -10.21 5.13
CA LEU A 123 7.75 -9.96 5.93
C LEU A 123 8.03 -8.75 6.83
N GLY A 124 7.22 -7.71 6.74
CA GLY A 124 7.39 -6.49 7.54
C GLY A 124 6.10 -5.70 7.63
N ASP A 125 6.12 -4.71 8.49
CA ASP A 125 5.10 -3.69 8.61
C ASP A 125 5.55 -2.45 7.83
N ALA A 126 4.65 -1.80 7.10
CA ALA A 126 4.95 -0.57 6.39
C ALA A 126 5.26 0.60 7.34
N GLU A 127 4.76 0.51 8.58
CA GLU A 127 4.98 1.47 9.66
C GLU A 127 6.28 1.22 10.44
N GLU A 128 6.92 0.04 10.25
CA GLU A 128 8.20 -0.35 10.89
C GLU A 128 8.96 -1.30 9.96
N LEU A 129 9.62 -0.74 8.95
CA LEU A 129 10.29 -1.53 7.93
C LEU A 129 11.59 -2.18 8.48
N PRO A 130 11.80 -3.49 8.25
CA PRO A 130 12.97 -4.22 8.77
C PRO A 130 14.23 -3.97 7.93
N PHE A 131 14.49 -2.72 7.59
CA PHE A 131 15.64 -2.31 6.79
C PHE A 131 16.37 -1.15 7.44
N ASP A 132 17.69 -1.08 7.18
CA ASP A 132 18.52 0.05 7.58
C ASP A 132 18.14 1.32 6.80
N ASP A 133 18.54 2.47 7.34
CA ASP A 133 18.40 3.76 6.69
C ASP A 133 19.18 3.80 5.36
N ASP A 134 18.76 4.66 4.46
CA ASP A 134 19.49 5.00 3.21
C ASP A 134 19.86 3.79 2.34
N LYS A 135 18.95 2.82 2.23
CA LYS A 135 19.22 1.55 1.56
C LYS A 135 18.73 1.49 0.11
N PHE A 136 17.60 2.11 -0.19
CA PHE A 136 16.94 1.97 -1.48
C PHE A 136 17.02 3.24 -2.32
N ASP A 137 17.12 3.06 -3.64
CA ASP A 137 17.10 4.16 -4.59
C ASP A 137 15.65 4.57 -4.96
N VAL A 138 14.73 3.60 -4.91
CA VAL A 138 13.30 3.79 -5.20
C VAL A 138 12.45 3.02 -4.21
N TYR A 139 11.39 3.67 -3.74
CA TYR A 139 10.31 3.06 -2.96
C TYR A 139 9.00 3.16 -3.74
N THR A 140 8.30 2.05 -3.89
CA THR A 140 6.97 2.04 -4.52
C THR A 140 5.93 1.42 -3.60
N ILE A 141 4.72 1.96 -3.65
CA ILE A 141 3.54 1.35 -3.03
C ILE A 141 2.35 1.56 -3.97
N ALA A 142 1.69 0.46 -4.36
CA ALA A 142 0.56 0.48 -5.28
C ALA A 142 -0.68 -0.14 -4.64
N PHE A 143 -1.73 0.67 -4.44
CA PHE A 143 -3.02 0.26 -3.86
C PHE A 143 -2.92 -0.37 -2.46
N GLY A 144 -1.92 0.03 -1.69
CA GLY A 144 -1.63 -0.52 -0.37
C GLY A 144 -1.74 0.49 0.77
N ILE A 145 -1.36 1.75 0.53
CA ILE A 145 -1.17 2.73 1.61
C ILE A 145 -2.46 3.10 2.35
N ARG A 146 -3.62 3.07 1.69
CA ARG A 146 -4.92 3.35 2.34
C ARG A 146 -5.29 2.34 3.43
N ASN A 147 -4.68 1.14 3.42
CA ASN A 147 -4.94 0.08 4.40
C ASN A 147 -4.01 0.16 5.63
N VAL A 148 -3.01 1.01 5.59
CA VAL A 148 -2.08 1.26 6.69
C VAL A 148 -2.82 1.99 7.82
N THR A 149 -2.43 1.74 9.07
CA THR A 149 -3.10 2.36 10.23
C THR A 149 -2.65 3.80 10.40
N HIS A 150 -1.34 4.05 10.33
CA HIS A 150 -0.73 5.37 10.45
C HIS A 150 0.02 5.71 9.15
N ILE A 151 -0.64 6.41 8.24
CA ILE A 151 -0.09 6.76 6.92
C ILE A 151 1.16 7.64 7.08
N ASP A 152 1.14 8.58 8.01
CA ASP A 152 2.25 9.47 8.36
C ASP A 152 3.50 8.68 8.78
N GLN A 153 3.35 7.67 9.62
CA GLN A 153 4.43 6.80 10.05
C GLN A 153 4.98 5.97 8.88
N ALA A 154 4.10 5.41 8.04
CA ALA A 154 4.55 4.68 6.85
C ALA A 154 5.29 5.57 5.85
N LEU A 155 4.90 6.84 5.70
CA LEU A 155 5.62 7.82 4.89
C LEU A 155 6.98 8.18 5.48
N GLN A 156 7.09 8.33 6.80
CA GLN A 156 8.36 8.54 7.49
C GLN A 156 9.31 7.35 7.33
N GLU A 157 8.80 6.12 7.43
CA GLU A 157 9.58 4.90 7.19
C GLU A 157 10.04 4.80 5.73
N ALA A 158 9.17 5.14 4.77
CA ALA A 158 9.55 5.23 3.36
C ALA A 158 10.67 6.25 3.13
N HIS A 159 10.60 7.40 3.79
CA HIS A 159 11.65 8.41 3.75
C HIS A 159 12.95 7.91 4.39
N ARG A 160 12.87 7.25 5.56
CA ARG A 160 14.03 6.73 6.29
C ARG A 160 14.84 5.75 5.45
N VAL A 161 14.17 4.78 4.82
CA VAL A 161 14.85 3.70 4.07
C VAL A 161 15.35 4.12 2.70
N LEU A 162 14.88 5.24 2.16
CA LEU A 162 15.37 5.80 0.91
C LEU A 162 16.71 6.50 1.10
N LYS A 163 17.61 6.35 0.15
CA LYS A 163 18.86 7.09 0.06
C LYS A 163 18.62 8.57 -0.24
N PRO A 164 19.54 9.49 0.15
CA PRO A 164 19.58 10.83 -0.43
C PRO A 164 19.57 10.77 -1.97
N GLY A 165 18.69 11.53 -2.61
CA GLY A 165 18.40 11.43 -4.05
C GLY A 165 17.41 10.33 -4.42
N GLY A 166 17.00 9.48 -3.48
CA GLY A 166 16.03 8.41 -3.68
C GLY A 166 14.61 8.93 -3.94
N ARG A 167 13.82 8.12 -4.61
CA ARG A 167 12.49 8.51 -5.09
C ARG A 167 11.38 7.67 -4.49
N PHE A 168 10.39 8.33 -3.93
CA PHE A 168 9.11 7.76 -3.51
C PHE A 168 8.09 7.83 -4.65
N LEU A 169 7.33 6.75 -4.86
CA LEU A 169 6.24 6.66 -5.82
C LEU A 169 5.06 5.91 -5.18
N CYS A 170 3.91 6.55 -5.16
CA CYS A 170 2.66 5.96 -4.68
C CYS A 170 1.60 5.99 -5.77
N LEU A 171 1.01 4.84 -6.09
CA LEU A 171 -0.16 4.70 -6.94
C LEU A 171 -1.34 4.30 -6.07
N GLU A 172 -2.33 5.17 -5.91
CA GLU A 172 -3.48 4.90 -5.04
C GLU A 172 -4.77 5.48 -5.61
N PHE A 173 -5.89 4.93 -5.18
CA PHE A 173 -7.19 5.53 -5.44
C PHE A 173 -7.26 6.91 -4.81
N SER A 174 -8.06 7.78 -5.42
CA SER A 174 -8.18 9.16 -5.00
C SER A 174 -9.57 9.71 -5.28
N GLN A 175 -9.77 11.01 -5.12
CA GLN A 175 -11.09 11.61 -5.24
C GLN A 175 -11.28 12.26 -6.61
N VAL A 176 -12.45 12.00 -7.20
CA VAL A 176 -12.85 12.55 -8.50
C VAL A 176 -13.31 13.99 -8.32
N ASN A 177 -12.62 14.93 -8.94
CA ASN A 177 -12.90 16.36 -8.80
C ASN A 177 -14.13 16.85 -9.58
N ASN A 178 -14.54 16.14 -10.65
CA ASN A 178 -15.72 16.52 -11.43
C ASN A 178 -16.99 16.00 -10.76
N PRO A 179 -17.96 16.87 -10.36
CA PRO A 179 -19.15 16.45 -9.62
C PRO A 179 -20.04 15.45 -10.33
N LEU A 180 -20.13 15.53 -11.67
CA LEU A 180 -20.95 14.62 -12.46
C LEU A 180 -20.29 13.21 -12.51
N ILE A 181 -18.99 13.17 -12.77
CA ILE A 181 -18.24 11.92 -12.83
C ILE A 181 -18.18 11.30 -11.43
N SER A 182 -18.01 12.11 -10.37
CA SER A 182 -18.02 11.65 -8.98
C SER A 182 -19.33 10.94 -8.64
N ARG A 183 -20.48 11.52 -8.98
CA ARG A 183 -21.79 10.88 -8.73
C ARG A 183 -21.95 9.55 -9.45
N LEU A 184 -21.50 9.47 -10.70
CA LEU A 184 -21.55 8.23 -11.48
C LEU A 184 -20.60 7.18 -10.90
N TYR A 185 -19.41 7.60 -10.50
CA TYR A 185 -18.43 6.73 -9.86
C TYR A 185 -18.91 6.24 -8.50
N ASP A 186 -19.59 7.09 -7.72
CA ASP A 186 -20.20 6.71 -6.44
C ASP A 186 -21.29 5.67 -6.62
N LEU A 187 -22.19 5.91 -7.59
CA LEU A 187 -23.25 4.95 -7.90
C LEU A 187 -22.65 3.59 -8.32
N TYR A 188 -21.64 3.60 -9.19
CA TYR A 188 -20.93 2.40 -9.59
C TYR A 188 -20.24 1.71 -8.40
N SER A 189 -19.49 2.46 -7.59
CA SER A 189 -18.70 1.93 -6.48
C SER A 189 -19.58 1.31 -5.40
N PHE A 190 -20.65 1.97 -4.99
CA PHE A 190 -21.49 1.48 -3.89
C PHE A 190 -22.58 0.50 -4.33
N GLN A 191 -23.04 0.55 -5.58
CA GLN A 191 -24.12 -0.30 -6.05
C GLN A 191 -23.65 -1.49 -6.87
N VAL A 192 -22.55 -1.35 -7.61
CA VAL A 192 -22.09 -2.40 -8.54
C VAL A 192 -20.93 -3.21 -7.96
N ILE A 193 -19.91 -2.58 -7.39
CA ILE A 193 -18.71 -3.29 -6.93
C ILE A 193 -19.02 -4.34 -5.86
N PRO A 194 -19.76 -4.05 -4.77
CA PRO A 194 -20.08 -5.07 -3.77
C PRO A 194 -20.93 -6.21 -4.32
N VAL A 195 -21.87 -5.91 -5.24
CA VAL A 195 -22.68 -6.94 -5.92
C VAL A 195 -21.81 -7.86 -6.78
N LEU A 196 -20.88 -7.30 -7.54
CA LEU A 196 -19.90 -8.10 -8.29
C LEU A 196 -19.03 -8.93 -7.32
N GLY A 197 -18.64 -8.37 -6.18
CA GLY A 197 -17.92 -9.08 -5.13
C GLY A 197 -18.67 -10.30 -4.63
N GLU A 198 -19.96 -10.16 -4.35
CA GLU A 198 -20.82 -11.26 -3.93
C GLU A 198 -20.97 -12.31 -5.03
N VAL A 199 -21.35 -11.91 -6.25
CA VAL A 199 -21.65 -12.83 -7.34
C VAL A 199 -20.41 -13.60 -7.81
N ILE A 200 -19.25 -12.93 -7.92
CA ILE A 200 -18.03 -13.51 -8.49
C ILE A 200 -17.17 -14.14 -7.40
N ALA A 201 -16.98 -13.43 -6.29
CA ALA A 201 -16.08 -13.85 -5.22
C ALA A 201 -16.78 -14.52 -4.05
N GLY A 202 -18.09 -14.31 -3.86
CA GLY A 202 -18.85 -14.75 -2.69
C GLY A 202 -18.50 -13.94 -1.45
N ASP A 203 -18.10 -12.67 -1.61
CA ASP A 203 -17.59 -11.84 -0.53
C ASP A 203 -18.02 -10.37 -0.70
N TRP A 204 -19.25 -10.07 -0.29
CA TRP A 204 -19.77 -8.70 -0.27
C TRP A 204 -18.94 -7.77 0.63
N LYS A 205 -18.58 -8.26 1.83
CA LYS A 205 -17.96 -7.41 2.88
C LYS A 205 -16.60 -6.87 2.46
N SER A 206 -15.75 -7.69 1.86
CA SER A 206 -14.42 -7.25 1.42
C SER A 206 -14.47 -6.19 0.32
N TYR A 207 -15.47 -6.28 -0.57
CA TYR A 207 -15.63 -5.27 -1.62
C TYR A 207 -16.37 -4.02 -1.15
N GLN A 208 -17.23 -4.12 -0.14
CA GLN A 208 -17.75 -2.98 0.57
C GLN A 208 -16.62 -2.22 1.28
N TYR A 209 -15.76 -2.92 2.03
CA TYR A 209 -14.58 -2.33 2.64
C TYR A 209 -13.67 -1.62 1.61
N LEU A 210 -13.45 -2.22 0.44
CA LEU A 210 -12.69 -1.60 -0.63
C LEU A 210 -13.25 -0.21 -0.98
N VAL A 211 -14.55 -0.11 -1.22
CA VAL A 211 -15.19 1.17 -1.61
C VAL A 211 -15.12 2.19 -0.47
N GLU A 212 -15.37 1.75 0.75
CA GLU A 212 -15.35 2.61 1.94
C GLU A 212 -13.93 3.11 2.23
N SER A 213 -12.91 2.26 2.15
CA SER A 213 -11.51 2.65 2.35
C SER A 213 -11.02 3.66 1.29
N ILE A 214 -11.49 3.53 0.05
CA ILE A 214 -11.21 4.53 -1.00
C ILE A 214 -11.81 5.89 -0.63
N ARG A 215 -13.02 5.91 -0.06
CA ARG A 215 -13.69 7.15 0.31
C ARG A 215 -13.07 7.86 1.52
N GLN A 216 -12.47 7.11 2.40
CA GLN A 216 -11.79 7.65 3.57
C GLN A 216 -10.37 8.10 3.29
N PHE A 217 -9.78 7.66 2.17
CA PHE A 217 -8.43 8.05 1.80
C PHE A 217 -8.38 9.55 1.45
N PRO A 218 -7.33 10.28 1.85
CA PRO A 218 -7.18 11.71 1.59
C PRO A 218 -7.25 12.06 0.09
N PRO A 219 -7.80 13.23 -0.27
CA PRO A 219 -7.73 13.75 -1.63
C PRO A 219 -6.27 14.03 -2.04
N GLN A 220 -6.06 14.21 -3.33
CA GLN A 220 -4.71 14.29 -3.95
C GLN A 220 -3.82 15.35 -3.28
N GLU A 221 -4.34 16.55 -3.05
CA GLU A 221 -3.54 17.64 -2.49
C GLU A 221 -3.21 17.39 -1.02
N GLU A 222 -4.18 16.93 -0.23
CA GLU A 222 -3.97 16.59 1.17
C GLU A 222 -2.93 15.47 1.33
N PHE A 223 -3.02 14.42 0.49
CA PHE A 223 -2.04 13.35 0.53
C PHE A 223 -0.66 13.82 0.06
N LYS A 224 -0.57 14.77 -0.88
CA LYS A 224 0.68 15.43 -1.25
C LYS A 224 1.29 16.16 -0.06
N GLU A 225 0.48 16.95 0.69
CA GLU A 225 0.93 17.63 1.91
C GLU A 225 1.48 16.64 2.95
N MET A 226 0.78 15.50 3.17
CA MET A 226 1.28 14.45 4.07
C MET A 226 2.65 13.89 3.64
N ILE A 227 2.89 13.76 2.33
CA ILE A 227 4.19 13.32 1.80
C ILE A 227 5.25 14.40 2.06
N GLU A 228 4.92 15.69 1.87
CA GLU A 228 5.82 16.81 2.15
C GLU A 228 6.16 16.89 3.66
N ASP A 229 5.16 16.71 4.53
CA ASP A 229 5.34 16.68 6.00
C ASP A 229 6.23 15.52 6.48
N ALA A 230 6.26 14.40 5.75
CA ALA A 230 7.16 13.29 6.00
C ALA A 230 8.62 13.56 5.59
N GLY A 231 8.92 14.73 5.01
CA GLY A 231 10.27 15.18 4.65
C GLY A 231 10.63 15.00 3.18
N PHE A 232 9.69 14.60 2.33
CA PHE A 232 9.94 14.53 0.89
C PHE A 232 9.89 15.91 0.24
N GLU A 233 10.74 16.13 -0.74
CA GLU A 233 10.79 17.35 -1.52
C GLU A 233 10.32 17.13 -2.97
N LYS A 234 9.99 18.24 -3.65
CA LYS A 234 9.51 18.25 -5.05
C LYS A 234 8.35 17.29 -5.26
N VAL A 235 7.44 17.25 -4.28
CA VAL A 235 6.28 16.38 -4.34
C VAL A 235 5.34 16.85 -5.44
N THR A 236 4.96 15.91 -6.29
CA THR A 236 4.03 16.14 -7.40
C THR A 236 3.06 14.97 -7.47
N TYR A 237 1.87 15.22 -8.03
CA TYR A 237 0.97 14.14 -8.38
C TYR A 237 0.41 14.30 -9.79
N GLU A 238 -0.01 13.18 -10.35
CA GLU A 238 -0.72 13.11 -11.63
C GLU A 238 -2.00 12.30 -11.45
N SER A 239 -3.12 12.95 -11.73
CA SER A 239 -4.44 12.30 -11.69
C SER A 239 -4.68 11.49 -12.96
N LEU A 240 -5.08 10.25 -12.79
CA LEU A 240 -5.42 9.32 -13.87
C LEU A 240 -6.91 9.06 -13.88
N THR A 241 -7.47 8.78 -15.05
CA THR A 241 -8.89 8.41 -15.23
C THR A 241 -9.82 9.39 -14.48
N SER A 242 -9.69 10.69 -14.81
CA SER A 242 -10.49 11.77 -14.21
C SER A 242 -10.37 11.91 -12.68
N GLY A 243 -9.27 11.44 -12.10
CA GLY A 243 -9.00 11.54 -10.66
C GLY A 243 -9.39 10.30 -9.84
N ILE A 244 -9.90 9.23 -10.48
CA ILE A 244 -10.18 7.97 -9.78
C ILE A 244 -8.93 7.41 -9.11
N VAL A 245 -7.77 7.59 -9.75
CA VAL A 245 -6.45 7.16 -9.28
C VAL A 245 -5.46 8.30 -9.45
N ALA A 246 -4.50 8.39 -8.58
CA ALA A 246 -3.39 9.32 -8.70
C ALA A 246 -2.03 8.63 -8.48
N ILE A 247 -1.01 9.11 -9.17
CA ILE A 247 0.39 8.76 -8.92
C ILE A 247 1.06 9.95 -8.24
N HIS A 248 1.45 9.79 -6.98
CA HIS A 248 2.26 10.75 -6.25
C HIS A 248 3.74 10.40 -6.36
N SER A 249 4.59 11.40 -6.41
CA SER A 249 6.05 11.25 -6.49
C SER A 249 6.73 12.32 -5.67
N GLY A 250 7.66 11.93 -4.80
CA GLY A 250 8.52 12.81 -4.01
C GLY A 250 9.97 12.31 -4.01
N PHE A 251 10.91 13.15 -3.57
CA PHE A 251 12.32 12.81 -3.48
C PHE A 251 12.83 13.07 -2.06
N LYS A 252 13.70 12.22 -1.57
CA LYS A 252 14.54 12.51 -0.41
C LYS A 252 15.78 13.26 -0.90
N LEU A 253 15.93 14.54 -0.55
CA LEU A 253 17.08 15.38 -0.95
C LEU A 253 18.06 15.58 0.19
#